data_822f8e6881f3fe712baa95326c6b419c
#
_entry.id   822f8e6881f3fe712baa95326c6b419c
#
_cell.length_a   1.000
_cell.length_b   1.000
_cell.length_c   1.000
_cell.angle_alpha   90.00
_cell.angle_beta   90.00
_cell.angle_gamma   90.00
#
_symmetry.space_group_name_H-M   'P 1'
#
loop_
_entity.id
_entity.type
_entity.pdbx_description
1 polymer ?
#
loop_
_entity_poly.entity_id
_entity_poly.type
_entity_poly.pdbx_seq_one_letter_code
_entity_poly.pdbx_strand_id
1 'polypeptide(L)'
;ALLGRNGAGKTTLMKVMSGELSPDDGSVVLQKGIQVSHLPQEVPAEIKGNVYDIVLSGLGERANLIGQYHQLTHRLNTEHTKELLHQLDLVQAELDRTASWDLNAQIEYVILQMKLDADSDFQNLSGGQKRRVLLAKELVSKPEVLLLDEPTNHLDIDSINWLEGFLADYPGTVFFVTHDR
;
A
#
# COMPACT_ATOMS: atom_id res chain seq x y z
N ALA A 1 17.20 -3.35 -11.99
CA ALA A 1 16.50 -2.35 -12.81
C ALA A 1 16.26 -2.92 -14.21
N LEU A 2 15.13 -2.55 -14.82
CA LEU A 2 14.81 -2.87 -16.21
C LEU A 2 14.80 -1.57 -17.03
N LEU A 3 15.67 -1.50 -18.01
CA LEU A 3 15.80 -0.34 -18.89
C LEU A 3 15.26 -0.69 -20.31
N GLY A 4 14.59 0.26 -20.95
CA GLY A 4 14.10 0.05 -22.31
C GLY A 4 13.23 1.22 -22.80
N ARG A 5 13.06 1.31 -24.12
CA ARG A 5 12.22 2.35 -24.75
C ARG A 5 10.75 2.23 -24.33
N ASN A 6 10.01 3.33 -24.42
CA ASN A 6 8.56 3.31 -24.24
C ASN A 6 7.92 2.35 -25.25
N GLY A 7 6.92 1.58 -24.80
CA GLY A 7 6.29 0.54 -25.62
C GLY A 7 7.05 -0.80 -25.71
N ALA A 8 8.20 -0.96 -25.06
CA ALA A 8 8.96 -2.21 -25.08
C ALA A 8 8.36 -3.34 -24.19
N GLY A 9 7.18 -3.13 -23.61
CA GLY A 9 6.50 -4.15 -22.81
C GLY A 9 6.92 -4.20 -21.33
N LYS A 10 7.67 -3.20 -20.82
CA LYS A 10 8.15 -3.18 -19.42
C LYS A 10 7.01 -3.28 -18.39
N THR A 11 6.01 -2.42 -18.51
CA THR A 11 4.80 -2.43 -17.65
C THR A 11 4.02 -3.74 -17.77
N THR A 12 3.92 -4.29 -19.00
CA THR A 12 3.28 -5.58 -19.24
C THR A 12 4.00 -6.71 -18.49
N LEU A 13 5.34 -6.73 -18.57
CA LEU A 13 6.15 -7.69 -17.82
C LEU A 13 5.91 -7.56 -16.31
N MET A 14 5.86 -6.34 -15.77
CA MET A 14 5.59 -6.13 -14.34
C MET A 14 4.21 -6.65 -13.94
N LYS A 15 3.18 -6.40 -14.77
CA LYS A 15 1.82 -6.93 -14.54
C LYS A 15 1.76 -8.46 -14.59
N VAL A 16 2.57 -9.08 -15.46
CA VAL A 16 2.69 -10.53 -15.50
C VAL A 16 3.41 -11.04 -14.24
N MET A 17 4.47 -10.36 -13.79
CA MET A 17 5.21 -10.73 -12.58
C MET A 17 4.37 -10.55 -11.30
N SER A 18 3.51 -9.53 -11.25
CA SER A 18 2.59 -9.31 -10.12
C SER A 18 1.36 -10.22 -10.12
N GLY A 19 1.13 -10.94 -11.23
CA GLY A 19 -0.07 -11.77 -11.39
C GLY A 19 -1.33 -10.99 -11.83
N GLU A 20 -1.21 -9.70 -12.11
CA GLU A 20 -2.32 -8.88 -12.64
C GLU A 20 -2.69 -9.25 -14.08
N LEU A 21 -1.74 -9.81 -14.81
CA LEU A 21 -1.92 -10.25 -16.20
C LEU A 21 -1.37 -11.66 -16.38
N SER A 22 -2.16 -12.54 -17.01
CA SER A 22 -1.66 -13.86 -17.40
C SER A 22 -0.77 -13.76 -18.63
N PRO A 23 0.36 -14.48 -18.71
CA PRO A 23 1.16 -14.52 -19.91
C PRO A 23 0.43 -15.26 -21.04
N ASP A 24 0.67 -14.85 -22.29
CA ASP A 24 0.11 -15.53 -23.49
C ASP A 24 0.69 -16.95 -23.65
N ASP A 25 1.93 -17.14 -23.24
CA ASP A 25 2.62 -18.44 -23.26
C ASP A 25 3.56 -18.56 -22.05
N GLY A 26 3.75 -19.79 -21.56
CA GLY A 26 4.57 -20.05 -20.38
C GLY A 26 3.81 -19.86 -19.05
N SER A 27 4.56 -19.70 -17.97
CA SER A 27 4.02 -19.50 -16.62
C SER A 27 4.96 -18.70 -15.73
N VAL A 28 4.40 -17.96 -14.79
CA VAL A 28 5.14 -17.34 -13.69
C VAL A 28 5.07 -18.27 -12.48
N VAL A 29 6.22 -18.65 -11.97
CA VAL A 29 6.32 -19.52 -10.79
C VAL A 29 6.92 -18.71 -9.65
N LEU A 30 6.14 -18.47 -8.60
CA LEU A 30 6.60 -17.87 -7.37
C LEU A 30 6.84 -18.95 -6.32
N GLN A 31 7.91 -18.81 -5.55
CA GLN A 31 8.10 -19.67 -4.38
C GLN A 31 6.94 -19.45 -3.40
N LYS A 32 6.48 -20.54 -2.77
CA LYS A 32 5.37 -20.48 -1.80
C LYS A 32 5.68 -19.49 -0.67
N GLY A 33 4.77 -18.57 -0.44
CA GLY A 33 4.87 -17.56 0.62
C GLY A 33 5.51 -16.24 0.17
N ILE A 34 6.07 -16.14 -1.04
CA ILE A 34 6.58 -14.87 -1.57
C ILE A 34 5.39 -13.98 -1.95
N GLN A 35 5.36 -12.78 -1.37
CA GLN A 35 4.42 -11.72 -1.72
C GLN A 35 5.08 -10.76 -2.69
N VAL A 36 4.38 -10.47 -3.79
CA VAL A 36 4.81 -9.51 -4.80
C VAL A 36 3.82 -8.36 -4.80
N SER A 37 4.30 -7.14 -4.57
CA SER A 37 3.48 -5.93 -4.71
C SER A 37 3.93 -5.10 -5.89
N HIS A 38 2.98 -4.47 -6.56
CA HIS A 38 3.23 -3.66 -7.74
C HIS A 38 2.68 -2.24 -7.57
N LEU A 39 3.57 -1.25 -7.59
CA LEU A 39 3.20 0.15 -7.63
C LEU A 39 3.10 0.60 -9.10
N PRO A 40 1.89 0.88 -9.62
CA PRO A 40 1.69 1.29 -11.00
C PRO A 40 2.23 2.69 -11.26
N GLN A 41 2.51 3.00 -12.52
CA GLN A 41 3.02 4.30 -12.96
C GLN A 41 2.05 5.45 -12.65
N GLU A 42 0.77 5.25 -12.91
CA GLU A 42 -0.25 6.28 -12.72
C GLU A 42 -1.00 6.12 -11.40
N VAL A 43 -1.38 7.25 -10.81
CA VAL A 43 -2.28 7.28 -9.66
C VAL A 43 -3.71 7.08 -10.15
N PRO A 44 -4.41 6.00 -9.75
CA PRO A 44 -5.79 5.79 -10.17
C PRO A 44 -6.69 6.95 -9.69
N ALA A 45 -7.49 7.52 -10.60
CA ALA A 45 -8.34 8.68 -10.31
C ALA A 45 -9.53 8.35 -9.40
N GLU A 46 -9.90 7.08 -9.32
CA GLU A 46 -11.13 6.62 -8.65
C GLU A 46 -10.94 6.37 -7.15
N ILE A 47 -9.71 6.44 -6.64
CA ILE A 47 -9.42 6.18 -5.22
C ILE A 47 -10.06 7.25 -4.35
N LYS A 48 -10.90 6.83 -3.40
CA LYS A 48 -11.60 7.69 -2.42
C LYS A 48 -11.33 7.17 -1.01
N GLY A 49 -11.47 8.07 -0.04
CA GLY A 49 -11.29 7.77 1.37
C GLY A 49 -10.08 8.47 1.95
N ASN A 50 -9.84 8.25 3.23
CA ASN A 50 -8.69 8.77 3.93
C ASN A 50 -7.44 7.91 3.70
N VAL A 51 -6.29 8.44 4.09
CA VAL A 51 -4.99 7.77 3.94
C VAL A 51 -4.98 6.42 4.65
N TYR A 52 -5.52 6.36 5.89
CA TYR A 52 -5.55 5.13 6.67
C TYR A 52 -6.31 4.01 5.96
N ASP A 53 -7.53 4.28 5.48
CA ASP A 53 -8.37 3.28 4.80
C ASP A 53 -7.71 2.75 3.52
N ILE A 54 -7.01 3.63 2.78
CA ILE A 54 -6.30 3.22 1.57
C ILE A 54 -5.11 2.32 1.90
N VAL A 55 -4.30 2.67 2.90
CA VAL A 55 -3.17 1.85 3.33
C VAL A 55 -3.66 0.52 3.89
N LEU A 56 -4.71 0.53 4.72
CA LEU A 56 -5.36 -0.66 5.26
C LEU A 56 -5.77 -1.63 4.14
N SER A 57 -6.29 -1.11 3.02
CA SER A 57 -6.71 -1.95 1.88
C SER A 57 -5.57 -2.80 1.28
N GLY A 58 -4.32 -2.42 1.50
CA GLY A 58 -3.14 -3.18 1.09
C GLY A 58 -2.95 -4.52 1.85
N LEU A 59 -3.64 -4.70 2.97
CA LEU A 59 -3.66 -5.96 3.73
C LEU A 59 -4.68 -6.98 3.19
N GLY A 60 -5.50 -6.61 2.18
CA GLY A 60 -6.52 -7.49 1.60
C GLY A 60 -7.53 -7.97 2.64
N GLU A 61 -7.82 -9.27 2.65
CA GLU A 61 -8.80 -9.85 3.59
C GLU A 61 -8.41 -9.66 5.08
N ARG A 62 -7.12 -9.56 5.38
CA ARG A 62 -6.63 -9.30 6.75
C ARG A 62 -7.03 -7.91 7.26
N ALA A 63 -7.41 -6.98 6.37
CA ALA A 63 -7.85 -5.64 6.70
C ALA A 63 -9.23 -5.59 7.38
N ASN A 64 -10.09 -6.58 7.16
CA ASN A 64 -11.50 -6.48 7.50
C ASN A 64 -11.75 -6.19 8.99
N LEU A 65 -11.07 -6.89 9.88
CA LEU A 65 -11.27 -6.75 11.32
C LEU A 65 -10.71 -5.42 11.86
N ILE A 66 -9.52 -5.04 11.38
CA ILE A 66 -8.89 -3.75 11.71
C ILE A 66 -9.73 -2.58 11.19
N GLY A 67 -10.26 -2.70 9.95
CA GLY A 67 -11.14 -1.70 9.36
C GLY A 67 -12.42 -1.50 10.16
N GLN A 68 -13.05 -2.57 10.63
CA GLN A 68 -14.22 -2.48 11.52
C GLN A 68 -13.88 -1.77 12.83
N TYR A 69 -12.75 -2.11 13.45
CA TYR A 69 -12.29 -1.45 14.67
C TYR A 69 -12.10 0.05 14.45
N HIS A 70 -11.39 0.44 13.40
CA HIS A 70 -11.12 1.84 13.08
C HIS A 70 -12.42 2.63 12.79
N GLN A 71 -13.34 2.07 12.01
CA GLN A 71 -14.64 2.69 11.72
C GLN A 71 -15.49 2.88 12.97
N LEU A 72 -15.55 1.87 13.87
CA LEU A 72 -16.30 1.97 15.13
C LEU A 72 -15.69 3.01 16.05
N THR A 73 -14.37 3.05 16.16
CA THR A 73 -13.66 4.04 16.97
C THR A 73 -13.90 5.46 16.43
N HIS A 74 -13.84 5.65 15.11
CA HIS A 74 -14.11 6.95 14.52
C HIS A 74 -15.57 7.40 14.74
N ARG A 75 -16.55 6.48 14.61
CA ARG A 75 -17.96 6.77 14.88
C ARG A 75 -18.21 7.14 16.35
N LEU A 76 -17.50 6.53 17.29
CA LEU A 76 -17.62 6.85 18.71
C LEU A 76 -17.16 8.27 19.05
N ASN A 77 -16.35 8.94 18.20
CA ASN A 77 -15.99 10.35 18.40
C ASN A 77 -17.20 11.28 18.19
N THR A 78 -18.22 10.84 17.47
CA THR A 78 -19.42 11.63 17.15
C THR A 78 -20.71 11.06 17.75
N GLU A 79 -20.77 9.75 17.97
CA GLU A 79 -21.98 9.02 18.41
C GLU A 79 -21.64 8.17 19.63
N HIS A 80 -22.22 8.50 20.81
CA HIS A 80 -22.00 7.74 22.04
C HIS A 80 -23.21 6.83 22.33
N THR A 81 -23.35 5.73 21.61
CA THR A 81 -24.43 4.76 21.83
C THR A 81 -23.90 3.49 22.51
N LYS A 82 -24.76 2.87 23.35
CA LYS A 82 -24.43 1.57 23.98
C LYS A 82 -24.19 0.48 22.94
N GLU A 83 -24.89 0.54 21.83
CA GLU A 83 -24.77 -0.39 20.72
C GLU A 83 -23.38 -0.34 20.07
N LEU A 84 -22.87 0.88 19.80
CA LEU A 84 -21.52 1.05 19.26
C LEU A 84 -20.43 0.56 20.21
N LEU A 85 -20.59 0.82 21.51
CA LEU A 85 -19.64 0.31 22.52
C LEU A 85 -19.65 -1.22 22.52
N HIS A 86 -20.83 -1.85 22.51
CA HIS A 86 -20.93 -3.30 22.45
C HIS A 86 -20.29 -3.89 21.18
N GLN A 87 -20.52 -3.27 20.01
CA GLN A 87 -19.86 -3.69 18.76
C GLN A 87 -18.34 -3.55 18.85
N LEU A 88 -17.85 -2.47 19.44
CA LEU A 88 -16.42 -2.28 19.63
C LEU A 88 -15.81 -3.36 20.52
N ASP A 89 -16.48 -3.69 21.65
CA ASP A 89 -16.03 -4.74 22.58
C ASP A 89 -15.91 -6.10 21.85
N LEU A 90 -16.87 -6.43 20.98
CA LEU A 90 -16.83 -7.68 20.21
C LEU A 90 -15.67 -7.72 19.22
N VAL A 91 -15.43 -6.61 18.50
CA VAL A 91 -14.33 -6.50 17.54
C VAL A 91 -12.98 -6.54 18.26
N GLN A 92 -12.85 -5.88 19.43
CA GLN A 92 -11.64 -5.94 20.26
C GLN A 92 -11.34 -7.35 20.72
N ALA A 93 -12.35 -8.05 21.25
CA ALA A 93 -12.19 -9.45 21.68
C ALA A 93 -11.72 -10.37 20.53
N GLU A 94 -12.20 -10.12 19.30
CA GLU A 94 -11.76 -10.89 18.13
C GLU A 94 -10.34 -10.51 17.69
N LEU A 95 -9.95 -9.22 17.78
CA LEU A 95 -8.57 -8.78 17.53
C LEU A 95 -7.60 -9.40 18.53
N ASP A 96 -7.97 -9.46 19.81
CA ASP A 96 -7.18 -10.13 20.85
C ASP A 96 -7.02 -11.62 20.55
N ARG A 97 -8.12 -12.29 20.20
CA ARG A 97 -8.13 -13.72 19.88
C ARG A 97 -7.25 -14.08 18.68
N THR A 98 -7.20 -13.20 17.69
CA THR A 98 -6.46 -13.40 16.43
C THR A 98 -5.05 -12.81 16.44
N ALA A 99 -4.64 -12.18 17.57
CA ALA A 99 -3.38 -11.41 17.70
C ALA A 99 -3.16 -10.41 16.54
N SER A 100 -4.26 -9.77 16.08
CA SER A 100 -4.25 -8.91 14.90
C SER A 100 -3.87 -7.45 15.19
N TRP A 101 -3.61 -7.08 16.43
CA TRP A 101 -3.17 -5.72 16.80
C TRP A 101 -1.87 -5.30 16.14
N ASP A 102 -0.98 -6.26 15.85
CA ASP A 102 0.27 -5.98 15.13
C ASP A 102 0.02 -5.36 13.75
N LEU A 103 -1.12 -5.68 13.12
CA LEU A 103 -1.50 -5.10 11.82
C LEU A 103 -1.83 -3.61 11.93
N ASN A 104 -2.53 -3.19 12.99
CA ASN A 104 -2.80 -1.77 13.22
C ASN A 104 -1.50 -0.99 13.44
N ALA A 105 -0.63 -1.49 14.31
CA ALA A 105 0.67 -0.88 14.54
C ALA A 105 1.52 -0.83 13.24
N GLN A 106 1.40 -1.84 12.38
CA GLN A 106 2.08 -1.89 11.08
C GLN A 106 1.56 -0.80 10.12
N ILE A 107 0.23 -0.57 10.08
CA ILE A 107 -0.37 0.49 9.26
C ILE A 107 0.12 1.85 9.74
N GLU A 108 0.00 2.13 11.04
CA GLU A 108 0.42 3.39 11.65
C GLU A 108 1.91 3.65 11.43
N TYR A 109 2.75 2.61 11.60
CA TYR A 109 4.18 2.69 11.35
C TYR A 109 4.49 3.09 9.90
N VAL A 110 3.84 2.44 8.93
CA VAL A 110 4.07 2.73 7.50
C VAL A 110 3.61 4.15 7.18
N ILE A 111 2.44 4.59 7.65
CA ILE A 111 1.92 5.95 7.45
C ILE A 111 2.89 6.99 8.01
N LEU A 112 3.41 6.76 9.22
CA LEU A 112 4.39 7.64 9.87
C LEU A 112 5.70 7.71 9.09
N GLN A 113 6.23 6.57 8.64
CA GLN A 113 7.45 6.52 7.81
C GLN A 113 7.29 7.31 6.50
N MET A 114 6.09 7.27 5.91
CA MET A 114 5.75 8.03 4.70
C MET A 114 5.52 9.52 4.96
N LYS A 115 5.58 9.99 6.22
CA LYS A 115 5.25 11.36 6.65
C LYS A 115 3.87 11.80 6.14
N LEU A 116 2.89 10.92 6.30
CA LEU A 116 1.50 11.13 5.91
C LEU A 116 0.65 11.35 7.15
N ASP A 117 -0.46 12.06 6.98
CA ASP A 117 -1.51 12.18 7.98
C ASP A 117 -2.62 11.17 7.66
N ALA A 118 -2.92 10.30 8.62
CA ALA A 118 -3.85 9.18 8.46
C ALA A 118 -5.28 9.62 8.11
N ASP A 119 -5.73 10.74 8.66
CA ASP A 119 -7.10 11.26 8.51
C ASP A 119 -7.27 12.13 7.25
N SER A 120 -6.19 12.49 6.57
CA SER A 120 -6.25 13.30 5.35
C SER A 120 -7.01 12.60 4.23
N ASP A 121 -7.92 13.33 3.57
CA ASP A 121 -8.62 12.84 2.37
C ASP A 121 -7.64 12.76 1.20
N PHE A 122 -7.58 11.58 0.57
CA PHE A 122 -6.70 11.30 -0.56
C PHE A 122 -6.87 12.28 -1.72
N GLN A 123 -8.10 12.71 -1.99
CA GLN A 123 -8.38 13.63 -3.11
C GLN A 123 -7.68 14.98 -2.94
N ASN A 124 -7.50 15.43 -1.69
CA ASN A 124 -6.92 16.72 -1.34
C ASN A 124 -5.38 16.71 -1.28
N LEU A 125 -4.75 15.55 -1.42
CA LEU A 125 -3.30 15.40 -1.37
C LEU A 125 -2.62 15.87 -2.66
N SER A 126 -1.37 16.34 -2.53
CA SER A 126 -0.49 16.61 -3.68
C SER A 126 -0.16 15.30 -4.42
N GLY A 127 0.30 15.41 -5.68
CA GLY A 127 0.70 14.25 -6.47
C GLY A 127 1.77 13.39 -5.78
N GLY A 128 2.77 14.02 -5.16
CA GLY A 128 3.81 13.33 -4.41
C GLY A 128 3.27 12.62 -3.17
N GLN A 129 2.35 13.25 -2.43
CA GLN A 129 1.70 12.62 -1.28
C GLN A 129 0.83 11.43 -1.71
N LYS A 130 0.03 11.57 -2.78
CA LYS A 130 -0.76 10.47 -3.36
C LYS A 130 0.12 9.27 -3.70
N ARG A 131 1.30 9.53 -4.30
CA ARG A 131 2.27 8.47 -4.63
C ARG A 131 2.79 7.77 -3.37
N ARG A 132 3.10 8.52 -2.30
CA ARG A 132 3.50 7.95 -1.01
C ARG A 132 2.40 7.10 -0.38
N VAL A 133 1.12 7.52 -0.47
CA VAL A 133 -0.01 6.71 0.03
C VAL A 133 -0.11 5.38 -0.72
N LEU A 134 0.02 5.40 -2.05
CA LEU A 134 0.00 4.16 -2.84
C LEU A 134 1.18 3.25 -2.51
N LEU A 135 2.36 3.83 -2.33
CA LEU A 135 3.52 3.06 -1.89
C LEU A 135 3.31 2.48 -0.48
N ALA A 136 2.76 3.27 0.45
CA ALA A 136 2.39 2.79 1.79
C ALA A 136 1.42 1.60 1.74
N LYS A 137 0.41 1.68 0.87
CA LYS A 137 -0.54 0.59 0.61
C LYS A 137 0.15 -0.69 0.17
N GLU A 138 1.12 -0.60 -0.75
CA GLU A 138 1.83 -1.78 -1.23
C GLU A 138 2.79 -2.34 -0.17
N LEU A 139 3.37 -1.48 0.66
CA LEU A 139 4.36 -1.87 1.68
C LEU A 139 3.77 -2.42 2.96
N VAL A 140 2.52 -2.07 3.26
CA VAL A 140 1.87 -2.51 4.51
C VAL A 140 1.78 -4.03 4.61
N SER A 141 1.76 -4.76 3.50
CA SER A 141 1.80 -6.22 3.47
C SER A 141 3.21 -6.81 3.68
N LYS A 142 4.26 -5.98 3.75
CA LYS A 142 5.68 -6.37 3.83
C LYS A 142 6.08 -7.32 2.70
N PRO A 143 5.89 -6.94 1.42
CA PRO A 143 6.19 -7.83 0.32
C PRO A 143 7.68 -8.16 0.24
N GLU A 144 8.03 -9.38 -0.13
CA GLU A 144 9.42 -9.78 -0.39
C GLU A 144 9.93 -9.23 -1.73
N VAL A 145 9.00 -8.95 -2.66
CA VAL A 145 9.33 -8.35 -3.97
C VAL A 145 8.45 -7.13 -4.22
N LEU A 146 9.08 -5.99 -4.41
CA LEU A 146 8.44 -4.73 -4.72
C LEU A 146 8.74 -4.35 -6.17
N LEU A 147 7.69 -4.26 -6.99
CA LEU A 147 7.77 -3.84 -8.37
C LEU A 147 7.36 -2.37 -8.49
N LEU A 148 8.24 -1.53 -9.04
CA LEU A 148 8.03 -0.09 -9.16
C LEU A 148 8.10 0.33 -10.63
N ASP A 149 6.98 0.78 -11.19
CA ASP A 149 6.94 1.28 -12.57
C ASP A 149 7.13 2.79 -12.58
N GLU A 150 8.28 3.23 -13.07
CA GLU A 150 8.70 4.63 -13.15
C GLU A 150 8.42 5.41 -11.85
N PRO A 151 8.98 4.97 -10.71
CA PRO A 151 8.55 5.45 -9.39
C PRO A 151 8.86 6.93 -9.13
N THR A 152 9.78 7.53 -9.88
CA THR A 152 10.18 8.93 -9.74
C THR A 152 9.38 9.89 -10.60
N ASN A 153 8.57 9.40 -11.54
CA ASN A 153 7.79 10.25 -12.42
C ASN A 153 6.78 11.11 -11.64
N HIS A 154 6.73 12.39 -12.00
CA HIS A 154 5.84 13.38 -11.40
C HIS A 154 6.06 13.63 -9.89
N LEU A 155 7.20 13.22 -9.35
CA LEU A 155 7.61 13.54 -7.98
C LEU A 155 8.44 14.82 -7.93
N ASP A 156 8.28 15.60 -6.87
CA ASP A 156 9.20 16.67 -6.49
C ASP A 156 10.52 16.10 -5.95
N ILE A 157 11.56 16.94 -5.89
CA ILE A 157 12.91 16.53 -5.45
C ILE A 157 12.90 15.93 -4.04
N ASP A 158 12.10 16.49 -3.13
CA ASP A 158 12.02 15.99 -1.75
C ASP A 158 11.41 14.58 -1.70
N SER A 159 10.39 14.32 -2.53
CA SER A 159 9.79 12.99 -2.67
C SER A 159 10.73 11.98 -3.30
N ILE A 160 11.57 12.41 -4.27
CA ILE A 160 12.59 11.54 -4.88
C ILE A 160 13.66 11.17 -3.85
N ASN A 161 14.24 12.15 -3.16
CA ASN A 161 15.26 11.92 -2.13
C ASN A 161 14.74 10.98 -1.03
N TRP A 162 13.49 11.19 -0.63
CA TRP A 162 12.83 10.32 0.34
C TRP A 162 12.71 8.87 -0.20
N LEU A 163 12.24 8.70 -1.45
CA LEU A 163 12.08 7.38 -2.07
C LEU A 163 13.43 6.65 -2.20
N GLU A 164 14.48 7.35 -2.61
CA GLU A 164 15.83 6.78 -2.71
C GLU A 164 16.33 6.27 -1.35
N GLY A 165 16.19 7.10 -0.30
CA GLY A 165 16.54 6.68 1.06
C GLY A 165 15.73 5.47 1.53
N PHE A 166 14.42 5.46 1.26
CA PHE A 166 13.55 4.34 1.59
C PHE A 166 13.98 3.04 0.87
N LEU A 167 14.25 3.12 -0.43
CA LEU A 167 14.62 1.94 -1.23
C LEU A 167 16.01 1.39 -0.86
N ALA A 168 16.93 2.26 -0.41
CA ALA A 168 18.24 1.84 0.04
C ALA A 168 18.18 0.94 1.30
N ASP A 169 17.21 1.21 2.17
CA ASP A 169 17.00 0.48 3.43
C ASP A 169 15.96 -0.65 3.32
N TYR A 170 15.39 -0.86 2.12
CA TYR A 170 14.34 -1.86 1.94
C TYR A 170 14.89 -3.28 2.05
N PRO A 171 14.37 -4.13 2.97
CA PRO A 171 14.94 -5.45 3.24
C PRO A 171 14.62 -6.49 2.16
N GLY A 172 13.62 -6.23 1.31
CA GLY A 172 13.20 -7.13 0.23
C GLY A 172 13.91 -6.88 -1.09
N THR A 173 13.45 -7.55 -2.13
CA THR A 173 13.93 -7.33 -3.50
C THR A 173 13.14 -6.19 -4.15
N VAL A 174 13.86 -5.17 -4.64
CA VAL A 174 13.24 -4.10 -5.41
C VAL A 174 13.54 -4.29 -6.90
N PHE A 175 12.50 -4.36 -7.69
CA PHE A 175 12.58 -4.37 -9.14
C PHE A 175 11.90 -3.11 -9.68
N PHE A 176 12.64 -2.25 -10.35
CA PHE A 176 12.08 -1.02 -10.88
C PHE A 176 12.39 -0.84 -12.36
N VAL A 177 11.43 -0.20 -13.03
CA VAL A 177 11.54 0.25 -14.41
C VAL A 177 11.80 1.75 -14.40
N THR A 178 12.78 2.18 -15.16
CA THR A 178 13.05 3.58 -15.45
C THR A 178 13.46 3.76 -16.89
N HIS A 179 13.21 4.93 -17.46
CA HIS A 179 13.71 5.34 -18.76
C HIS A 179 14.88 6.33 -18.63
N ASP A 180 15.13 6.88 -17.42
CA ASP A 180 16.29 7.71 -17.13
C ASP A 180 17.53 6.87 -16.89
N ARG A 181 18.67 7.39 -17.36
CA ARG A 181 20.01 6.83 -17.20
C ARG A 181 20.79 7.57 -16.14
#